data_fefabc1b1a9cdac8a24251f4edd5f09b
#
_entry.id   fefabc1b1a9cdac8a24251f4edd5f09b
#
_cell.length_a   1.000
_cell.length_b   1.000
_cell.length_c   1.000
_cell.angle_alpha   90.00
_cell.angle_beta   90.00
_cell.angle_gamma   90.00
#
_symmetry.space_group_name_H-M   'P 1'
#
loop_
_entity.id
_entity.type
_entity.pdbx_description
1 polymer ?
#
loop_
_entity_poly.entity_id
_entity_poly.type
_entity_poly.pdbx_seq_one_letter_code
_entity_poly.pdbx_strand_id
1 'polypeptide(L)'
;MTLKCEEAQELIADLIDDELSPPERAAVEEHFEGCSGCRFVYHSQLALKSAVHETGAGIKAPAALRERILHDPRVFRPKPGAFESPRTSKYLRPAWAAGLLVLLTLPTLYLMRRPEAKPLSMRALEIHEKIIDGELSFVRGGSAEEIKETLSRSAAGAFAPMTYDLTELKLKAVGGAVRDFDGRKVLVTVYQGNGLTVTCYTFLGTESDAPSSAERVYDSVKKINFYIYSQGRIHAVLHREGKLICILASSLPAPALLDIARSGA
;
A
#
# COMPACT_ATOMS: atom_id res chain seq x y z
N MET A 1 -22.29 -20.62 -12.21
CA MET A 1 -21.48 -21.83 -12.55
C MET A 1 -20.25 -21.75 -11.67
N THR A 2 -20.04 -22.69 -10.78
CA THR A 2 -18.84 -22.70 -9.92
C THR A 2 -17.65 -23.17 -10.75
N LEU A 3 -16.69 -22.26 -10.99
CA LEU A 3 -15.41 -22.58 -11.63
C LEU A 3 -14.62 -23.59 -10.79
N LYS A 4 -13.96 -24.55 -11.44
CA LYS A 4 -12.98 -25.42 -10.78
C LYS A 4 -11.67 -24.68 -10.56
N CYS A 5 -10.86 -25.13 -9.60
CA CYS A 5 -9.57 -24.48 -9.30
C CYS A 5 -8.62 -24.41 -10.52
N GLU A 6 -8.60 -25.45 -11.35
CA GLU A 6 -7.78 -25.49 -12.56
C GLU A 6 -8.21 -24.42 -13.55
N GLU A 7 -9.52 -24.32 -13.83
CA GLU A 7 -10.09 -23.31 -14.71
C GLU A 7 -9.87 -21.88 -14.18
N ALA A 8 -10.03 -21.68 -12.86
CA ALA A 8 -9.78 -20.40 -12.23
C ALA A 8 -8.30 -19.97 -12.34
N GLN A 9 -7.35 -20.92 -12.18
CA GLN A 9 -5.93 -20.65 -12.28
C GLN A 9 -5.49 -20.26 -13.69
N GLU A 10 -6.09 -20.84 -14.73
CA GLU A 10 -5.83 -20.46 -16.12
C GLU A 10 -6.21 -19.01 -16.42
N LEU A 11 -7.28 -18.52 -15.79
CA LEU A 11 -7.77 -17.16 -15.98
C LEU A 11 -7.07 -16.10 -15.11
N ILE A 12 -6.21 -16.49 -14.17
CA ILE A 12 -5.54 -15.54 -13.25
C ILE A 12 -4.65 -14.57 -14.01
N ALA A 13 -3.91 -15.02 -15.01
CA ALA A 13 -3.02 -14.15 -15.78
C ALA A 13 -3.82 -13.08 -16.53
N ASP A 14 -4.89 -13.47 -17.21
CA ASP A 14 -5.76 -12.59 -17.97
C ASP A 14 -6.52 -11.60 -17.04
N LEU A 15 -6.87 -12.05 -15.82
CA LEU A 15 -7.42 -11.17 -14.79
C LEU A 15 -6.41 -10.08 -14.36
N ILE A 16 -5.15 -10.45 -14.18
CA ILE A 16 -4.07 -9.52 -13.80
C ILE A 16 -3.76 -8.52 -14.92
N ASP A 17 -3.93 -8.94 -16.18
CA ASP A 17 -3.67 -8.12 -17.36
C ASP A 17 -4.91 -7.31 -17.82
N ASP A 18 -6.04 -7.46 -17.11
CA ASP A 18 -7.32 -6.78 -17.38
C ASP A 18 -7.92 -7.17 -18.75
N GLU A 19 -7.67 -8.41 -19.18
CA GLU A 19 -8.08 -8.93 -20.49
C GLU A 19 -9.35 -9.78 -20.43
N LEU A 20 -9.85 -10.12 -19.22
CA LEU A 20 -11.08 -10.91 -19.04
C LEU A 20 -12.33 -10.12 -19.44
N SER A 21 -13.29 -10.82 -20.03
CA SER A 21 -14.64 -10.29 -20.18
C SER A 21 -15.34 -10.11 -18.82
N PRO A 22 -16.33 -9.20 -18.70
CA PRO A 22 -17.04 -8.98 -17.43
C PRO A 22 -17.63 -10.26 -16.80
N PRO A 23 -18.23 -11.22 -17.55
CA PRO A 23 -18.75 -12.44 -16.96
C PRO A 23 -17.65 -13.40 -16.47
N GLU A 24 -16.51 -13.48 -17.15
CA GLU A 24 -15.37 -14.31 -16.73
C GLU A 24 -14.74 -13.76 -15.46
N ARG A 25 -14.55 -12.44 -15.40
CA ARG A 25 -14.05 -11.73 -14.20
C ARG A 25 -14.95 -12.04 -13.00
N ALA A 26 -16.25 -11.86 -13.13
CA ALA A 26 -17.20 -12.13 -12.04
C ALA A 26 -17.12 -13.58 -11.56
N ALA A 27 -16.97 -14.55 -12.48
CA ALA A 27 -16.87 -15.96 -12.13
C ALA A 27 -15.58 -16.30 -11.37
N VAL A 28 -14.44 -15.67 -11.73
CA VAL A 28 -13.17 -15.85 -11.03
C VAL A 28 -13.21 -15.18 -9.64
N GLU A 29 -13.79 -13.98 -9.54
CA GLU A 29 -13.96 -13.27 -8.26
C GLU A 29 -14.87 -14.06 -7.30
N GLU A 30 -15.99 -14.61 -7.78
CA GLU A 30 -16.87 -15.51 -7.01
C GLU A 30 -16.10 -16.76 -6.52
N HIS A 31 -15.26 -17.35 -7.38
CA HIS A 31 -14.41 -18.49 -6.98
C HIS A 31 -13.43 -18.13 -5.86
N PHE A 32 -12.86 -16.92 -5.88
CA PHE A 32 -11.92 -16.45 -4.85
C PHE A 32 -12.56 -16.28 -3.47
N GLU A 33 -13.87 -16.02 -3.39
CA GLU A 33 -14.58 -15.96 -2.11
C GLU A 33 -14.54 -17.31 -1.38
N GLY A 34 -14.61 -18.41 -2.14
CA GLY A 34 -14.62 -19.79 -1.62
C GLY A 34 -13.26 -20.48 -1.60
N CYS A 35 -12.24 -19.99 -2.30
CA CYS A 35 -10.95 -20.68 -2.48
C CYS A 35 -9.73 -19.83 -2.10
N SER A 36 -9.21 -20.04 -0.90
CA SER A 36 -7.99 -19.35 -0.42
C SER A 36 -6.73 -19.71 -1.24
N GLY A 37 -6.67 -20.92 -1.82
CA GLY A 37 -5.54 -21.36 -2.63
C GLY A 37 -5.42 -20.57 -3.94
N CYS A 38 -6.52 -20.42 -4.69
CA CYS A 38 -6.50 -19.64 -5.93
C CYS A 38 -6.29 -18.15 -5.66
N ARG A 39 -6.85 -17.61 -4.58
CA ARG A 39 -6.58 -16.26 -4.13
C ARG A 39 -5.10 -16.02 -3.79
N PHE A 40 -4.45 -16.99 -3.15
CA PHE A 40 -3.00 -16.93 -2.89
C PHE A 40 -2.19 -16.90 -4.19
N VAL A 41 -2.52 -17.74 -5.17
CA VAL A 41 -1.86 -17.76 -6.49
C VAL A 41 -2.01 -16.41 -7.19
N TYR A 42 -3.22 -15.84 -7.20
CA TYR A 42 -3.49 -14.51 -7.76
C TYR A 42 -2.60 -13.44 -7.13
N HIS A 43 -2.57 -13.34 -5.80
CA HIS A 43 -1.75 -12.35 -5.11
C HIS A 43 -0.25 -12.54 -5.36
N SER A 44 0.21 -13.79 -5.45
CA SER A 44 1.60 -14.10 -5.73
C SER A 44 2.03 -13.66 -7.14
N GLN A 45 1.18 -13.89 -8.14
CA GLN A 45 1.44 -13.47 -9.53
C GLN A 45 1.36 -11.94 -9.66
N LEU A 46 0.40 -11.30 -9.00
CA LEU A 46 0.30 -9.84 -8.98
C LEU A 46 1.53 -9.18 -8.35
N ALA A 47 2.04 -9.74 -7.25
CA ALA A 47 3.27 -9.28 -6.61
C ALA A 47 4.50 -9.45 -7.53
N LEU A 48 4.57 -10.58 -8.25
CA LEU A 48 5.64 -10.82 -9.24
C LEU A 48 5.57 -9.79 -10.38
N LYS A 49 4.40 -9.54 -10.94
CA LYS A 49 4.20 -8.52 -11.99
C LYS A 49 4.65 -7.14 -11.52
N SER A 50 4.28 -6.75 -10.29
CA SER A 50 4.70 -5.48 -9.70
C SER A 50 6.22 -5.39 -9.55
N ALA A 51 6.88 -6.44 -9.05
CA ALA A 51 8.33 -6.47 -8.89
C ALA A 51 9.07 -6.39 -10.24
N VAL A 52 8.56 -7.07 -11.28
CA VAL A 52 9.10 -6.99 -12.64
C VAL A 52 8.92 -5.58 -13.20
N HIS A 53 7.75 -4.98 -13.00
CA HIS A 53 7.47 -3.62 -13.46
C HIS A 53 8.38 -2.58 -12.78
N GLU A 54 8.57 -2.66 -11.48
CA GLU A 54 9.50 -1.80 -10.74
C GLU A 54 10.94 -1.93 -11.24
N THR A 55 11.40 -3.16 -11.48
CA THR A 55 12.74 -3.42 -12.01
C THR A 55 12.90 -2.89 -13.44
N GLY A 56 11.86 -2.99 -14.25
CA GLY A 56 11.81 -2.52 -15.63
C GLY A 56 11.60 -1.02 -15.81
N ALA A 57 11.14 -0.29 -14.77
CA ALA A 57 10.77 1.12 -14.87
C ALA A 57 11.93 2.05 -15.30
N GLY A 58 13.17 1.63 -15.04
CA GLY A 58 14.38 2.33 -15.49
C GLY A 58 14.78 2.08 -16.96
N ILE A 59 14.21 1.07 -17.59
CA ILE A 59 14.57 0.68 -18.96
C ILE A 59 13.78 1.54 -19.94
N LYS A 60 14.48 2.43 -20.65
CA LYS A 60 13.85 3.29 -21.66
C LYS A 60 14.18 2.77 -23.05
N ALA A 61 13.18 2.69 -23.90
CA ALA A 61 13.39 2.38 -25.32
C ALA A 61 14.29 3.44 -25.97
N PRO A 62 15.22 3.04 -26.86
CA PRO A 62 16.03 3.98 -27.64
C PRO A 62 15.15 5.01 -28.36
N ALA A 63 15.60 6.28 -28.35
CA ALA A 63 14.83 7.39 -28.94
C ALA A 63 14.45 7.12 -30.41
N ALA A 64 15.38 6.56 -31.19
CA ALA A 64 15.13 6.21 -32.58
C ALA A 64 14.02 5.15 -32.78
N LEU A 65 13.89 4.19 -31.86
CA LEU A 65 12.81 3.21 -31.92
C LEU A 65 11.46 3.86 -31.57
N ARG A 66 11.44 4.72 -30.57
CA ARG A 66 10.23 5.47 -30.18
C ARG A 66 9.74 6.34 -31.34
N GLU A 67 10.65 7.06 -32.01
CA GLU A 67 10.33 7.93 -33.12
C GLU A 67 9.79 7.14 -34.33
N ARG A 68 10.38 6.00 -34.64
CA ARG A 68 9.87 5.09 -35.69
C ARG A 68 8.45 4.60 -35.40
N ILE A 69 8.16 4.22 -34.17
CA ILE A 69 6.81 3.75 -33.75
C ILE A 69 5.80 4.90 -33.85
N LEU A 70 6.15 6.09 -33.37
CA LEU A 70 5.26 7.25 -33.39
C LEU A 70 4.95 7.74 -34.81
N HIS A 71 5.88 7.55 -35.77
CA HIS A 71 5.71 7.97 -37.16
C HIS A 71 5.28 6.82 -38.10
N ASP A 72 5.09 5.59 -37.57
CA ASP A 72 4.60 4.48 -38.41
C ASP A 72 3.07 4.61 -38.60
N PRO A 73 2.63 4.91 -39.85
CA PRO A 73 1.20 5.05 -40.15
C PRO A 73 0.42 3.74 -39.97
N ARG A 74 1.09 2.60 -39.75
CA ARG A 74 0.45 1.31 -39.48
C ARG A 74 0.05 1.16 -38.04
N VAL A 75 0.75 1.84 -37.10
CA VAL A 75 0.49 1.80 -35.68
C VAL A 75 -0.67 2.76 -35.31
N PHE A 76 -0.72 3.92 -35.98
CA PHE A 76 -1.76 4.92 -35.77
C PHE A 76 -2.73 4.97 -36.98
N ARG A 77 -3.43 3.87 -37.28
CA ARG A 77 -4.63 3.96 -38.10
C ARG A 77 -5.81 4.26 -37.19
N PRO A 78 -6.33 5.49 -37.20
CA PRO A 78 -7.67 5.71 -36.63
C PRO A 78 -8.64 4.88 -37.47
N LYS A 79 -9.48 4.05 -36.81
CA LYS A 79 -10.56 3.35 -37.51
C LYS A 79 -11.35 4.39 -38.30
N PRO A 80 -11.47 4.29 -39.63
CA PRO A 80 -12.30 5.19 -40.41
C PRO A 80 -13.75 4.87 -40.03
N GLY A 81 -14.38 5.70 -39.22
CA GLY A 81 -15.79 5.49 -38.86
C GLY A 81 -16.36 6.25 -37.68
N ALA A 82 -15.75 7.31 -37.17
CA ALA A 82 -16.34 8.01 -36.04
C ALA A 82 -16.17 9.54 -36.03
N PHE A 83 -16.03 10.19 -37.18
CA PHE A 83 -16.18 11.66 -37.23
C PHE A 83 -16.95 12.06 -38.49
N GLU A 84 -18.26 11.80 -38.49
CA GLU A 84 -19.17 12.63 -39.28
C GLU A 84 -19.17 14.01 -38.66
N SER A 85 -18.62 14.99 -39.39
CA SER A 85 -18.65 16.39 -38.99
C SER A 85 -20.11 16.84 -38.87
N PRO A 86 -20.56 17.31 -37.70
CA PRO A 86 -21.91 17.87 -37.60
C PRO A 86 -21.95 19.16 -38.39
N ARG A 87 -22.88 19.20 -39.38
CA ARG A 87 -23.27 20.41 -40.10
C ARG A 87 -23.52 21.53 -39.09
N THR A 88 -22.81 22.63 -39.24
CA THR A 88 -22.88 23.84 -38.42
C THR A 88 -24.34 24.38 -38.33
N SER A 89 -25.00 24.05 -37.23
CA SER A 89 -26.26 24.61 -36.82
C SER A 89 -26.03 25.98 -36.17
N LYS A 90 -26.83 26.98 -36.55
CA LYS A 90 -26.76 28.37 -36.05
C LYS A 90 -27.07 28.56 -34.54
N TYR A 91 -27.19 27.44 -33.79
CA TYR A 91 -27.45 27.42 -32.35
C TYR A 91 -26.20 27.23 -31.46
N LEU A 92 -24.97 27.36 -32.06
CA LEU A 92 -23.72 27.00 -31.40
C LEU A 92 -23.10 28.06 -30.46
N ARG A 93 -23.70 29.26 -30.35
CA ARG A 93 -23.14 30.32 -29.50
C ARG A 93 -23.30 30.11 -27.98
N PRO A 94 -24.35 29.47 -27.42
CA PRO A 94 -24.43 29.20 -25.99
C PRO A 94 -23.67 27.92 -25.59
N ALA A 95 -23.40 26.96 -26.52
CA ALA A 95 -22.72 25.69 -26.23
C ALA A 95 -21.25 25.87 -25.90
N TRP A 96 -20.56 26.86 -26.44
CA TRP A 96 -19.16 27.14 -26.14
C TRP A 96 -18.95 27.67 -24.73
N ALA A 97 -19.87 28.47 -24.20
CA ALA A 97 -19.83 28.97 -22.84
C ALA A 97 -20.07 27.84 -21.82
N ALA A 98 -21.00 26.94 -22.11
CA ALA A 98 -21.25 25.74 -21.27
C ALA A 98 -20.06 24.78 -21.30
N GLY A 99 -19.43 24.53 -22.45
CA GLY A 99 -18.24 23.69 -22.60
C GLY A 99 -17.05 24.23 -21.82
N LEU A 100 -16.83 25.54 -21.84
CA LEU A 100 -15.75 26.20 -21.12
C LEU A 100 -15.96 26.14 -19.59
N LEU A 101 -17.22 26.26 -19.16
CA LEU A 101 -17.61 26.15 -17.76
C LEU A 101 -17.40 24.71 -17.22
N VAL A 102 -17.74 23.69 -18.01
CA VAL A 102 -17.48 22.28 -17.68
C VAL A 102 -15.98 21.99 -17.67
N LEU A 103 -15.21 22.54 -18.61
CA LEU A 103 -13.76 22.35 -18.71
C LEU A 103 -13.00 22.99 -17.53
N LEU A 104 -13.53 24.04 -16.94
CA LEU A 104 -12.97 24.70 -15.75
C LEU A 104 -13.47 24.09 -14.45
N THR A 105 -14.73 23.65 -14.38
CA THR A 105 -15.31 23.11 -13.12
C THR A 105 -14.93 21.66 -12.86
N LEU A 106 -14.78 20.81 -13.90
CA LEU A 106 -14.37 19.41 -13.71
C LEU A 106 -12.97 19.26 -13.11
N PRO A 107 -11.91 19.94 -13.58
CA PRO A 107 -10.60 19.84 -12.95
C PRO A 107 -10.57 20.47 -11.56
N THR A 108 -11.31 21.57 -11.31
CA THR A 108 -11.40 22.14 -9.95
C THR A 108 -12.14 21.21 -8.99
N LEU A 109 -13.22 20.58 -9.44
CA LEU A 109 -13.95 19.58 -8.64
C LEU A 109 -13.12 18.32 -8.42
N TYR A 110 -12.33 17.89 -9.42
CA TYR A 110 -11.40 16.76 -9.31
C TYR A 110 -10.25 17.09 -8.35
N LEU A 111 -9.69 18.30 -8.37
CA LEU A 111 -8.66 18.76 -7.44
C LEU A 111 -9.20 18.90 -6.01
N MET A 112 -10.46 19.38 -5.86
CA MET A 112 -11.14 19.44 -4.55
C MET A 112 -11.54 18.07 -4.01
N ARG A 113 -11.77 17.08 -4.88
CA ARG A 113 -12.09 15.68 -4.52
C ARG A 113 -10.88 14.76 -4.49
N ARG A 114 -9.64 15.27 -4.64
CA ARG A 114 -8.48 14.43 -4.35
C ARG A 114 -8.64 13.91 -2.93
N PRO A 115 -8.83 12.61 -2.74
CA PRO A 115 -8.82 12.05 -1.39
C PRO A 115 -7.48 12.45 -0.78
N GLU A 116 -7.53 13.16 0.35
CA GLU A 116 -6.33 13.44 1.12
C GLU A 116 -5.60 12.11 1.33
N ALA A 117 -4.35 12.05 0.89
CA ALA A 117 -3.57 10.84 1.06
C ALA A 117 -3.58 10.50 2.56
N LYS A 118 -4.12 9.31 2.89
CA LYS A 118 -4.20 8.88 4.29
C LYS A 118 -2.82 9.02 4.94
N PRO A 119 -2.71 9.63 6.12
CA PRO A 119 -1.43 9.77 6.78
C PRO A 119 -0.79 8.39 6.99
N LEU A 120 0.53 8.32 6.99
CA LEU A 120 1.28 7.07 7.10
C LEU A 120 0.88 6.29 8.36
N SER A 121 0.55 6.99 9.45
CA SER A 121 0.05 6.41 10.68
C SER A 121 -1.23 5.59 10.49
N MET A 122 -2.16 6.04 9.66
CA MET A 122 -3.39 5.31 9.38
C MET A 122 -3.16 4.15 8.41
N ARG A 123 -2.24 4.31 7.46
CA ARG A 123 -1.81 3.21 6.57
C ARG A 123 -1.12 2.08 7.33
N ALA A 124 -0.41 2.39 8.42
CA ALA A 124 0.22 1.38 9.28
C ALA A 124 -0.82 0.41 9.87
N LEU A 125 -1.99 0.90 10.27
CA LEU A 125 -3.09 0.05 10.76
C LEU A 125 -3.65 -0.86 9.66
N GLU A 126 -3.87 -0.32 8.46
CA GLU A 126 -4.34 -1.11 7.30
C GLU A 126 -3.33 -2.22 6.93
N ILE A 127 -2.02 -1.92 7.00
CA ILE A 127 -0.98 -2.91 6.74
C ILE A 127 -0.97 -3.98 7.82
N HIS A 128 -1.13 -3.60 9.08
CA HIS A 128 -1.22 -4.55 10.19
C HIS A 128 -2.38 -5.53 9.98
N GLU A 129 -3.54 -5.03 9.59
CA GLU A 129 -4.71 -5.85 9.28
C GLU A 129 -4.40 -6.83 8.14
N LYS A 130 -3.81 -6.36 7.03
CA LYS A 130 -3.38 -7.21 5.92
C LYS A 130 -2.31 -8.24 6.29
N ILE A 131 -1.44 -7.94 7.26
CA ILE A 131 -0.45 -8.92 7.77
C ILE A 131 -1.16 -10.00 8.59
N ILE A 132 -2.14 -9.65 9.41
CA ILE A 132 -2.93 -10.62 10.19
C ILE A 132 -3.74 -11.52 9.26
N ASP A 133 -4.36 -10.94 8.24
CA ASP A 133 -5.19 -11.67 7.27
C ASP A 133 -4.37 -12.51 6.28
N GLY A 134 -3.03 -12.40 6.34
CA GLY A 134 -2.12 -13.11 5.45
C GLY A 134 -2.06 -12.57 4.03
N GLU A 135 -2.68 -11.42 3.77
CA GLU A 135 -2.67 -10.76 2.47
C GLU A 135 -1.31 -10.13 2.13
N LEU A 136 -0.51 -9.81 3.15
CA LEU A 136 0.80 -9.18 3.01
C LEU A 136 1.91 -10.11 3.45
N SER A 137 2.77 -10.48 2.49
CA SER A 137 3.96 -11.27 2.77
C SER A 137 5.09 -10.39 3.34
N PHE A 138 5.86 -10.96 4.24
CA PHE A 138 7.10 -10.40 4.76
C PHE A 138 8.21 -11.45 4.73
N VAL A 139 9.46 -11.00 4.67
CA VAL A 139 10.61 -11.90 4.70
C VAL A 139 10.74 -12.45 6.11
N ARG A 140 10.62 -13.76 6.25
CA ARG A 140 10.83 -14.43 7.53
C ARG A 140 12.32 -14.52 7.83
N GLY A 141 12.70 -14.21 9.06
CA GLY A 141 14.07 -14.28 9.55
C GLY A 141 14.22 -15.27 10.69
N GLY A 142 15.45 -15.72 10.92
CA GLY A 142 15.75 -16.69 11.98
C GLY A 142 15.85 -16.08 13.38
N SER A 143 16.37 -14.86 13.50
CA SER A 143 16.54 -14.13 14.76
C SER A 143 16.17 -12.65 14.62
N ALA A 144 15.88 -11.99 15.75
CA ALA A 144 15.58 -10.55 15.77
C ALA A 144 16.75 -9.72 15.22
N GLU A 145 17.99 -10.11 15.52
CA GLU A 145 19.18 -9.39 15.06
C GLU A 145 19.40 -9.56 13.55
N GLU A 146 19.17 -10.76 13.01
CA GLU A 146 19.25 -11.03 11.57
C GLU A 146 18.19 -10.23 10.80
N ILE A 147 16.96 -10.15 11.33
CA ILE A 147 15.87 -9.33 10.77
C ILE A 147 16.28 -7.85 10.77
N LYS A 148 16.79 -7.34 11.89
CA LYS A 148 17.26 -5.97 12.04
C LYS A 148 18.36 -5.61 11.05
N GLU A 149 19.36 -6.48 10.91
CA GLU A 149 20.46 -6.28 9.97
C GLU A 149 19.98 -6.27 8.51
N THR A 150 19.09 -7.20 8.17
CA THR A 150 18.51 -7.30 6.82
C THR A 150 17.69 -6.06 6.46
N LEU A 151 16.85 -5.60 7.38
CA LEU A 151 16.05 -4.38 7.19
C LEU A 151 16.94 -3.14 7.11
N SER A 152 17.97 -3.03 7.95
CA SER A 152 18.92 -1.91 7.93
C SER A 152 19.67 -1.83 6.60
N ARG A 153 20.15 -2.97 6.08
CA ARG A 153 20.79 -3.04 4.75
C ARG A 153 19.85 -2.61 3.63
N SER A 154 18.60 -3.03 3.70
CA SER A 154 17.56 -2.66 2.70
C SER A 154 17.20 -1.16 2.73
N ALA A 155 17.43 -0.49 3.88
CA ALA A 155 17.33 0.98 4.00
C ALA A 155 18.60 1.71 3.54
N ALA A 156 19.55 1.01 2.94
CA ALA A 156 20.88 1.53 2.58
C ALA A 156 21.65 2.10 3.79
N GLY A 157 21.44 1.55 5.00
CA GLY A 157 22.08 1.97 6.23
C GLY A 157 21.63 3.35 6.75
N ALA A 158 20.61 3.97 6.15
CA ALA A 158 20.15 5.30 6.56
C ALA A 158 19.58 5.31 7.99
N PHE A 159 18.94 4.21 8.40
CA PHE A 159 18.44 3.97 9.75
C PHE A 159 18.17 2.46 9.97
N ALA A 160 18.08 2.07 11.23
CA ALA A 160 17.74 0.71 11.64
C ALA A 160 16.30 0.65 12.16
N PRO A 161 15.62 -0.52 12.10
CA PRO A 161 14.33 -0.68 12.73
C PRO A 161 14.49 -0.59 14.25
N MET A 162 13.50 0.01 14.90
CA MET A 162 13.37 -0.09 16.35
C MET A 162 12.94 -1.51 16.71
N THR A 163 13.59 -2.07 17.71
CA THR A 163 13.34 -3.45 18.16
C THR A 163 12.85 -3.45 19.61
N TYR A 164 11.92 -4.35 19.90
CA TYR A 164 11.32 -4.51 21.22
C TYR A 164 11.62 -5.91 21.75
N ASP A 165 11.92 -5.99 23.03
CA ASP A 165 11.93 -7.27 23.74
C ASP A 165 10.51 -7.59 24.19
N LEU A 166 9.87 -8.53 23.50
CA LEU A 166 8.50 -8.97 23.78
C LEU A 166 8.45 -10.40 24.33
N THR A 167 9.54 -10.89 24.90
CA THR A 167 9.66 -12.25 25.43
C THR A 167 8.71 -12.49 26.60
N GLU A 168 8.43 -11.48 27.41
CA GLU A 168 7.44 -11.58 28.51
C GLU A 168 6.02 -11.87 27.97
N LEU A 169 5.68 -11.35 26.78
CA LEU A 169 4.42 -11.63 26.08
C LEU A 169 4.50 -12.91 25.24
N LYS A 170 5.62 -13.64 25.30
CA LYS A 170 5.91 -14.81 24.45
C LYS A 170 5.80 -14.51 22.95
N LEU A 171 6.09 -13.28 22.55
CA LEU A 171 6.18 -12.87 21.17
C LEU A 171 7.66 -12.89 20.72
N LYS A 172 7.86 -13.33 19.49
CA LYS A 172 9.20 -13.34 18.85
C LYS A 172 9.12 -12.60 17.53
N ALA A 173 10.19 -11.90 17.15
CA ALA A 173 10.32 -11.36 15.83
C ALA A 173 10.38 -12.52 14.82
N VAL A 174 9.44 -12.56 13.89
CA VAL A 174 9.31 -13.63 12.89
C VAL A 174 9.70 -13.20 11.48
N GLY A 175 9.85 -11.90 11.28
CA GLY A 175 10.27 -11.36 9.98
C GLY A 175 10.05 -9.88 9.87
N GLY A 176 10.27 -9.37 8.67
CA GLY A 176 10.07 -7.97 8.37
C GLY A 176 9.96 -7.68 6.88
N ALA A 177 9.62 -6.45 6.56
CA ALA A 177 9.51 -5.95 5.21
C ALA A 177 9.97 -4.49 5.12
N VAL A 178 10.44 -4.09 3.96
CA VAL A 178 10.64 -2.67 3.63
C VAL A 178 9.51 -2.26 2.71
N ARG A 179 8.88 -1.14 3.01
CA ARG A 179 7.80 -0.56 2.21
C ARG A 179 8.15 0.87 1.83
N ASP A 180 7.69 1.30 0.69
CA ASP A 180 7.78 2.70 0.26
C ASP A 180 6.39 3.33 0.31
N PHE A 181 6.29 4.45 1.01
CA PHE A 181 5.07 5.24 1.10
C PHE A 181 5.38 6.67 0.69
N ASP A 182 4.96 7.01 -0.52
CA ASP A 182 5.14 8.34 -1.10
C ASP A 182 6.62 8.81 -1.06
N GLY A 183 7.55 7.88 -1.39
CA GLY A 183 9.00 8.12 -1.37
C GLY A 183 9.66 8.00 0.03
N ARG A 184 8.89 7.63 1.06
CA ARG A 184 9.42 7.41 2.42
C ARG A 184 9.58 5.92 2.68
N LYS A 185 10.81 5.48 2.96
CA LYS A 185 11.07 4.09 3.34
C LYS A 185 10.58 3.84 4.76
N VAL A 186 9.81 2.77 4.92
CA VAL A 186 9.29 2.29 6.19
C VAL A 186 9.78 0.87 6.42
N LEU A 187 10.46 0.65 7.53
CA LEU A 187 10.87 -0.67 7.98
C LEU A 187 9.76 -1.24 8.85
N VAL A 188 9.28 -2.42 8.49
CA VAL A 188 8.22 -3.12 9.21
C VAL A 188 8.82 -4.37 9.85
N THR A 189 8.74 -4.47 11.17
CA THR A 189 9.12 -5.68 11.93
C THR A 189 7.85 -6.34 12.46
N VAL A 190 7.74 -7.64 12.28
CA VAL A 190 6.57 -8.44 12.69
C VAL A 190 6.95 -9.34 13.85
N TYR A 191 6.21 -9.24 14.95
CA TYR A 191 6.32 -10.10 16.12
C TYR A 191 5.07 -10.97 16.23
N GLN A 192 5.25 -12.26 16.44
CA GLN A 192 4.14 -13.21 16.57
C GLN A 192 4.35 -14.19 17.71
N GLY A 193 3.26 -14.62 18.35
CA GLY A 193 3.21 -15.63 19.37
C GLY A 193 1.86 -15.66 20.05
N ASN A 194 1.45 -16.80 20.61
CA ASN A 194 0.19 -16.97 21.35
C ASN A 194 -1.08 -16.47 20.63
N GLY A 195 -1.11 -16.56 19.30
CA GLY A 195 -2.23 -16.03 18.49
C GLY A 195 -2.28 -14.52 18.39
N LEU A 196 -1.26 -13.82 18.89
CA LEU A 196 -1.14 -12.37 18.83
C LEU A 196 -0.09 -11.95 17.81
N THR A 197 -0.35 -10.85 17.12
CA THR A 197 0.61 -10.19 16.23
C THR A 197 0.81 -8.74 16.68
N VAL A 198 2.06 -8.32 16.75
CA VAL A 198 2.46 -6.91 16.95
C VAL A 198 3.34 -6.53 15.76
N THR A 199 3.09 -5.38 15.16
CA THR A 199 3.94 -4.83 14.09
C THR A 199 4.56 -3.52 14.55
N CYS A 200 5.86 -3.36 14.27
CA CYS A 200 6.57 -2.11 14.49
C CYS A 200 6.94 -1.50 13.14
N TYR A 201 6.55 -0.26 12.93
CA TYR A 201 6.86 0.54 11.74
C TYR A 201 7.88 1.60 12.13
N THR A 202 9.07 1.57 11.55
CA THR A 202 10.14 2.56 11.81
C THR A 202 10.43 3.34 10.55
N PHE A 203 10.43 4.67 10.63
CA PHE A 203 10.72 5.56 9.52
C PHE A 203 11.24 6.93 9.99
N LEU A 204 11.84 7.67 9.07
CA LEU A 204 12.24 9.05 9.33
C LEU A 204 11.01 9.97 9.26
N GLY A 205 10.77 10.73 10.35
CA GLY A 205 9.58 11.55 10.45
C GLY A 205 9.56 12.51 11.62
N THR A 206 8.40 13.08 11.85
CA THR A 206 8.14 14.04 12.93
C THR A 206 6.85 13.71 13.65
N GLU A 207 6.59 14.33 14.78
CA GLU A 207 5.35 14.12 15.54
C GLU A 207 4.08 14.50 14.76
N SER A 208 4.21 15.32 13.70
CA SER A 208 3.09 15.64 12.79
C SER A 208 2.62 14.45 11.94
N ASP A 209 3.36 13.34 11.94
CA ASP A 209 2.92 12.08 11.33
C ASP A 209 1.83 11.37 12.17
N ALA A 210 1.61 11.79 13.42
CA ALA A 210 0.51 11.32 14.22
C ALA A 210 -0.82 11.84 13.66
N PRO A 211 -1.89 11.02 13.64
CA PRO A 211 -3.19 11.50 13.19
C PRO A 211 -3.74 12.56 14.13
N SER A 212 -4.49 13.51 13.61
CA SER A 212 -5.10 14.60 14.40
C SER A 212 -6.09 14.08 15.47
N SER A 213 -6.61 12.89 15.29
CA SER A 213 -7.50 12.21 16.24
C SER A 213 -6.77 11.46 17.35
N ALA A 214 -5.42 11.42 17.33
CA ALA A 214 -4.66 10.68 18.35
C ALA A 214 -4.70 11.38 19.71
N GLU A 215 -4.89 10.58 20.76
CA GLU A 215 -4.71 11.01 22.12
C GLU A 215 -3.21 11.15 22.41
N ARG A 216 -2.80 12.31 22.92
CA ARG A 216 -1.41 12.57 23.28
C ARG A 216 -1.18 12.31 24.78
N VAL A 217 -0.27 11.43 25.10
CA VAL A 217 0.18 11.10 26.44
C VAL A 217 1.65 11.48 26.60
N TYR A 218 1.95 12.40 27.49
CA TYR A 218 3.34 12.79 27.80
C TYR A 218 3.94 11.87 28.86
N ASP A 219 5.10 11.31 28.57
CA ASP A 219 5.88 10.54 29.54
C ASP A 219 6.95 11.43 30.17
N SER A 220 6.83 11.69 31.48
CA SER A 220 7.73 12.58 32.21
C SER A 220 9.12 11.97 32.48
N VAL A 221 9.24 10.65 32.45
CA VAL A 221 10.50 9.92 32.67
C VAL A 221 11.35 9.95 31.40
N LYS A 222 10.75 9.59 30.28
CA LYS A 222 11.43 9.59 28.97
C LYS A 222 11.43 10.94 28.27
N LYS A 223 10.61 11.88 28.72
CA LYS A 223 10.44 13.23 28.16
C LYS A 223 10.00 13.21 26.69
N ILE A 224 9.18 12.23 26.30
CA ILE A 224 8.63 12.09 24.96
C ILE A 224 7.09 12.03 25.01
N ASN A 225 6.47 12.33 23.86
CA ASN A 225 5.04 12.17 23.66
C ASN A 225 4.76 10.83 23.00
N PHE A 226 3.75 10.15 23.53
CA PHE A 226 3.11 9.02 22.87
C PHE A 226 1.77 9.45 22.30
N TYR A 227 1.46 9.00 21.10
CA TYR A 227 0.22 9.28 20.39
C TYR A 227 -0.55 7.98 20.20
N ILE A 228 -1.70 7.88 20.87
CA ILE A 228 -2.54 6.68 20.90
C ILE A 228 -3.71 6.88 19.94
N TYR A 229 -3.94 5.95 19.05
CA TYR A 229 -5.07 5.97 18.13
C TYR A 229 -5.49 4.55 17.74
N SER A 230 -6.67 4.42 17.13
CA SER A 230 -7.21 3.11 16.77
C SER A 230 -8.06 3.18 15.50
N GLN A 231 -8.16 2.04 14.85
CA GLN A 231 -9.11 1.82 13.75
C GLN A 231 -9.72 0.43 13.91
N GLY A 232 -11.05 0.38 14.11
CA GLY A 232 -11.73 -0.88 14.41
C GLY A 232 -11.20 -1.53 15.69
N ARG A 233 -10.65 -2.74 15.55
CA ARG A 233 -10.08 -3.52 16.68
C ARG A 233 -8.56 -3.37 16.81
N ILE A 234 -7.94 -2.60 15.93
CA ILE A 234 -6.50 -2.39 15.95
C ILE A 234 -6.19 -1.08 16.67
N HIS A 235 -5.31 -1.17 17.65
CA HIS A 235 -4.75 -0.03 18.38
C HIS A 235 -3.34 0.23 17.92
N ALA A 236 -2.94 1.49 17.95
CA ALA A 236 -1.58 1.89 17.63
C ALA A 236 -1.06 2.94 18.62
N VAL A 237 0.24 2.89 18.84
CA VAL A 237 0.99 3.87 19.61
C VAL A 237 2.13 4.36 18.75
N LEU A 238 2.14 5.67 18.49
CA LEU A 238 3.23 6.35 17.78
C LEU A 238 4.07 7.12 18.78
N HIS A 239 5.39 7.02 18.69
CA HIS A 239 6.31 7.86 19.43
C HIS A 239 7.53 8.23 18.56
N ARG A 240 8.27 9.23 19.00
CA ARG A 240 9.45 9.72 18.30
C ARG A 240 10.70 9.53 19.14
N GLU A 241 11.77 8.99 18.51
CA GLU A 241 13.11 8.96 19.06
C GLU A 241 14.10 9.63 18.09
N GLY A 242 14.59 10.77 18.47
CA GLY A 242 15.48 11.57 17.61
C GLY A 242 14.78 11.98 16.30
N LYS A 243 15.22 11.39 15.17
CA LYS A 243 14.64 11.61 13.84
C LYS A 243 13.70 10.45 13.41
N LEU A 244 13.63 9.40 14.22
CA LEU A 244 12.82 8.22 13.92
C LEU A 244 11.45 8.34 14.54
N ILE A 245 10.46 7.89 13.79
CA ILE A 245 9.12 7.60 14.27
C ILE A 245 8.98 6.09 14.37
N CYS A 246 8.46 5.63 15.49
CA CYS A 246 7.99 4.28 15.65
C CYS A 246 6.47 4.25 15.81
N ILE A 247 5.82 3.33 15.10
CA ILE A 247 4.43 3.01 15.29
C ILE A 247 4.33 1.54 15.67
N LEU A 248 3.82 1.25 16.85
CA LEU A 248 3.41 -0.09 17.25
C LEU A 248 1.94 -0.27 16.95
N ALA A 249 1.57 -1.35 16.27
CA ALA A 249 0.18 -1.70 16.00
C ALA A 249 -0.14 -3.14 16.43
N SER A 250 -1.30 -3.33 17.06
CA SER A 250 -1.75 -4.63 17.55
C SER A 250 -3.24 -4.62 17.86
N SER A 251 -3.83 -5.80 18.04
CA SER A 251 -5.15 -5.96 18.66
C SER A 251 -5.13 -5.93 20.20
N LEU A 252 -3.97 -5.72 20.81
CA LEU A 252 -3.85 -5.50 22.26
C LEU A 252 -4.58 -4.23 22.69
N PRO A 253 -5.13 -4.18 23.91
CA PRO A 253 -5.67 -2.95 24.46
C PRO A 253 -4.64 -1.81 24.46
N ALA A 254 -5.08 -0.59 24.19
CA ALA A 254 -4.20 0.58 24.08
C ALA A 254 -3.26 0.79 25.29
N PRO A 255 -3.69 0.61 26.56
CA PRO A 255 -2.76 0.71 27.68
C PRO A 255 -1.62 -0.30 27.64
N ALA A 256 -1.91 -1.56 27.32
CA ALA A 256 -0.88 -2.60 27.21
C ALA A 256 0.11 -2.31 26.07
N LEU A 257 -0.39 -1.80 24.94
CA LEU A 257 0.46 -1.42 23.81
C LEU A 257 1.33 -0.18 24.16
N LEU A 258 0.80 0.74 24.96
CA LEU A 258 1.55 1.89 25.48
C LEU A 258 2.70 1.45 26.41
N ASP A 259 2.45 0.47 27.28
CA ASP A 259 3.49 -0.07 28.17
C ASP A 259 4.62 -0.75 27.37
N ILE A 260 4.29 -1.47 26.30
CA ILE A 260 5.27 -2.01 25.36
C ILE A 260 6.07 -0.87 24.71
N ALA A 261 5.40 0.17 24.23
CA ALA A 261 6.08 1.32 23.64
C ALA A 261 7.02 2.01 24.61
N ARG A 262 6.64 2.08 25.87
CA ARG A 262 7.49 2.61 26.95
C ARG A 262 8.70 1.75 27.26
N SER A 263 8.59 0.44 27.18
CA SER A 263 9.71 -0.45 27.50
C SER A 263 10.82 -0.41 26.44
N GLY A 264 10.48 -0.13 25.19
CA GLY A 264 11.43 -0.12 24.07
C GLY A 264 11.98 1.25 23.69
N ALA A 265 11.31 2.35 24.12
CA ALA A 265 11.67 3.72 23.80
C ALA A 265 12.78 4.29 24.71
#